data_3d650bc9eb3c76d21242fad8a79e8976
#
_entry.id   3d650bc9eb3c76d21242fad8a79e8976
#
_cell.length_a   1.000
_cell.length_b   1.000
_cell.length_c   1.000
_cell.angle_alpha   90.00
_cell.angle_beta   90.00
_cell.angle_gamma   90.00
#
_symmetry.space_group_name_H-M   'P 1'
#
loop_
_entity.id
_entity.type
_entity.pdbx_description
1 polymer ?
#
loop_
_entity_poly.entity_id
_entity_poly.type
_entity_poly.pdbx_seq_one_letter_code
_entity_poly.pdbx_strand_id
1 'polypeptide(L)'
;ILTAVSNEFKASVSGNYRLRELPDAFTFLLNKYYPSYIDAPRRYPADQDFKFDITTYYVDEYLKLIDSSLAGFNNSHLEGQLHLDNHTIDVTADIPQFKYKQYNFDDVKLIAKGTADSLVLLGRTRNIQINDSLNIPLALFKVNAHNDSSRVSIISGANQNVEKANLNALVLTYNDGVKIEF
;
A
#
# COMPACT_ATOMS: atom_id res chain seq x y z
N ILE A 1 -16.55 -18.09 4.51
CA ILE A 1 -16.39 -17.08 3.45
C ILE A 1 -17.46 -16.03 3.62
N LEU A 2 -17.08 -14.79 3.64
CA LEU A 2 -17.95 -13.62 3.58
C LEU A 2 -17.74 -12.95 2.23
N THR A 3 -18.81 -12.55 1.55
CA THR A 3 -18.74 -11.80 0.31
C THR A 3 -19.67 -10.59 0.40
N ALA A 4 -19.15 -9.43 0.04
CA ALA A 4 -19.89 -8.19 -0.12
C ALA A 4 -19.85 -7.78 -1.59
N VAL A 5 -20.99 -7.42 -2.16
CA VAL A 5 -21.12 -7.00 -3.56
C VAL A 5 -21.98 -5.76 -3.62
N SER A 6 -21.49 -4.75 -4.30
CA SER A 6 -22.21 -3.53 -4.63
C SER A 6 -21.88 -3.10 -6.06
N ASN A 7 -22.43 -1.98 -6.51
CA ASN A 7 -22.06 -1.39 -7.80
C ASN A 7 -20.65 -0.77 -7.78
N GLU A 8 -20.13 -0.48 -6.59
CA GLU A 8 -18.87 0.21 -6.39
C GLU A 8 -17.71 -0.75 -6.18
N PHE A 9 -17.96 -1.90 -5.56
CA PHE A 9 -16.93 -2.89 -5.28
C PHE A 9 -17.49 -4.31 -5.08
N LYS A 10 -16.61 -5.28 -5.21
CA LYS A 10 -16.81 -6.66 -4.77
C LYS A 10 -15.66 -7.00 -3.82
N ALA A 11 -15.98 -7.54 -2.65
CA ALA A 11 -14.99 -7.97 -1.67
C ALA A 11 -15.33 -9.35 -1.13
N SER A 12 -14.32 -10.19 -0.92
CA SER A 12 -14.46 -11.47 -0.25
C SER A 12 -13.38 -11.66 0.80
N VAL A 13 -13.75 -12.32 1.89
CA VAL A 13 -12.82 -12.76 2.94
C VAL A 13 -13.09 -14.21 3.24
N SER A 14 -12.04 -15.01 3.33
CA SER A 14 -12.12 -16.45 3.60
C SER A 14 -11.01 -16.89 4.57
N GLY A 15 -11.29 -17.92 5.36
CA GLY A 15 -10.36 -18.43 6.37
C GLY A 15 -10.90 -18.26 7.79
N ASN A 16 -10.03 -18.20 8.77
CA ASN A 16 -10.35 -17.94 10.17
C ASN A 16 -10.19 -16.45 10.47
N TYR A 17 -11.29 -15.72 10.60
CA TYR A 17 -11.28 -14.30 10.86
C TYR A 17 -12.45 -13.85 11.74
N ARG A 18 -12.27 -12.73 12.41
CA ARG A 18 -13.29 -12.01 13.16
C ARG A 18 -13.51 -10.65 12.51
N LEU A 19 -14.64 -10.48 11.83
CA LEU A 19 -14.93 -9.30 11.00
C LEU A 19 -14.70 -7.97 11.73
N ARG A 20 -15.07 -7.89 13.02
CA ARG A 20 -14.91 -6.67 13.83
C ARG A 20 -13.46 -6.41 14.23
N GLU A 21 -12.60 -7.40 14.17
CA GLU A 21 -11.18 -7.32 14.55
C GLU A 21 -10.26 -7.19 13.33
N LEU A 22 -10.78 -7.20 12.09
CA LEU A 22 -9.95 -7.05 10.88
C LEU A 22 -9.15 -5.75 10.88
N PRO A 23 -9.71 -4.57 11.23
CA PRO A 23 -8.90 -3.35 11.31
C PRO A 23 -7.77 -3.46 12.33
N ASP A 24 -8.03 -4.05 13.50
CA ASP A 24 -7.02 -4.26 14.54
C ASP A 24 -5.93 -5.24 14.08
N ALA A 25 -6.28 -6.26 13.28
CA ALA A 25 -5.33 -7.21 12.72
C ALA A 25 -4.32 -6.54 11.78
N PHE A 26 -4.78 -5.67 10.88
CA PHE A 26 -3.91 -4.89 10.02
C PHE A 26 -3.07 -3.88 10.82
N THR A 27 -3.70 -3.16 11.76
CA THR A 27 -3.01 -2.19 12.63
C THR A 27 -1.91 -2.88 13.43
N PHE A 28 -2.16 -4.07 13.97
CA PHE A 28 -1.19 -4.86 14.70
C PHE A 28 0.06 -5.17 13.88
N LEU A 29 -0.11 -5.61 12.62
CA LEU A 29 1.01 -5.88 11.73
C LEU A 29 1.76 -4.61 11.33
N LEU A 30 1.05 -3.56 10.96
CA LEU A 30 1.65 -2.29 10.52
C LEU A 30 2.40 -1.59 11.67
N ASN A 31 1.90 -1.68 12.91
CA ASN A 31 2.59 -1.16 14.10
C ASN A 31 3.98 -1.79 14.28
N LYS A 32 4.19 -3.06 13.88
CA LYS A 32 5.51 -3.70 13.94
C LYS A 32 6.56 -2.99 13.08
N TYR A 33 6.14 -2.43 11.96
CA TYR A 33 7.04 -1.74 11.04
C TYR A 33 7.20 -0.26 11.35
N TYR A 34 6.14 0.35 11.91
CA TYR A 34 6.06 1.78 12.20
C TYR A 34 5.48 2.05 13.60
N PRO A 35 6.14 1.57 14.67
CA PRO A 35 5.59 1.70 16.03
C PRO A 35 5.46 3.14 16.52
N SER A 36 6.28 4.07 16.00
CA SER A 36 6.18 5.49 16.36
C SER A 36 5.04 6.24 15.63
N TYR A 37 4.51 5.69 14.55
CA TYR A 37 3.48 6.35 13.73
C TYR A 37 2.12 5.69 13.82
N ILE A 38 2.10 4.37 13.99
CA ILE A 38 0.86 3.57 14.05
C ILE A 38 0.71 3.06 15.46
N ASP A 39 -0.27 3.55 16.18
CA ASP A 39 -0.57 3.09 17.53
C ASP A 39 -0.90 1.60 17.54
N ALA A 40 -0.39 0.87 18.52
CA ALA A 40 -0.77 -0.52 18.73
C ALA A 40 -2.28 -0.63 18.98
N PRO A 41 -2.94 -1.68 18.48
CA PRO A 41 -4.35 -1.87 18.71
C PRO A 41 -4.63 -2.03 20.22
N ARG A 42 -5.73 -1.46 20.71
CA ARG A 42 -6.13 -1.51 22.12
C ARG A 42 -6.30 -2.94 22.64
N ARG A 43 -6.63 -3.86 21.76
CA ARG A 43 -6.74 -5.29 22.02
C ARG A 43 -5.94 -6.04 20.96
N TYR A 44 -5.09 -6.95 21.42
CA TYR A 44 -4.42 -7.84 20.48
C TYR A 44 -5.48 -8.71 19.80
N PRO A 45 -5.58 -8.69 18.48
CA PRO A 45 -6.52 -9.53 17.78
C PRO A 45 -6.17 -11.00 18.05
N ALA A 46 -7.18 -11.84 18.18
CA ALA A 46 -6.98 -13.28 18.30
C ALA A 46 -6.34 -13.82 17.02
N ASP A 47 -5.81 -15.04 17.09
CA ASP A 47 -5.25 -15.73 15.94
C ASP A 47 -6.21 -15.71 14.77
N GLN A 48 -5.80 -15.05 13.71
CA GLN A 48 -6.55 -14.94 12.48
C GLN A 48 -5.65 -15.36 11.32
N ASP A 49 -6.23 -16.14 10.44
CA ASP A 49 -5.61 -16.63 9.21
C ASP A 49 -6.64 -16.52 8.10
N PHE A 50 -6.50 -15.52 7.25
CA PHE A 50 -7.49 -15.26 6.23
C PHE A 50 -6.88 -14.74 4.93
N LYS A 51 -7.63 -14.98 3.86
CA LYS A 51 -7.39 -14.40 2.55
C LYS A 51 -8.48 -13.39 2.25
N PHE A 52 -8.12 -12.36 1.53
CA PHE A 52 -9.05 -11.36 1.03
C PHE A 52 -8.82 -11.11 -0.46
N ASP A 53 -9.89 -10.74 -1.14
CA ASP A 53 -9.93 -10.39 -2.55
C ASP A 53 -10.91 -9.23 -2.72
N ILE A 54 -10.45 -8.13 -3.29
CA ILE A 54 -11.22 -6.90 -3.44
C ILE A 54 -11.07 -6.41 -4.88
N THR A 55 -12.18 -6.25 -5.56
CA THR A 55 -12.25 -5.58 -6.86
C THR A 55 -13.07 -4.32 -6.70
N THR A 56 -12.52 -3.20 -7.09
CA THR A 56 -13.23 -1.91 -7.10
C THR A 56 -13.76 -1.61 -8.49
N TYR A 57 -14.88 -0.89 -8.57
CA TYR A 57 -15.46 -0.41 -9.82
C TYR A 57 -15.52 1.12 -9.84
N TYR A 58 -16.27 1.73 -8.90
CA TYR A 58 -16.44 3.18 -8.79
C TYR A 58 -16.34 3.59 -7.32
N VAL A 59 -15.11 3.89 -6.84
CA VAL A 59 -14.85 4.10 -5.41
C VAL A 59 -14.40 5.52 -5.05
N ASP A 60 -14.31 6.43 -6.00
CA ASP A 60 -13.80 7.80 -5.79
C ASP A 60 -14.48 8.55 -4.65
N GLU A 61 -15.80 8.44 -4.51
CA GLU A 61 -16.51 9.14 -3.46
C GLU A 61 -16.22 8.58 -2.06
N TYR A 62 -16.01 7.28 -1.95
CA TYR A 62 -15.63 6.63 -0.69
C TYR A 62 -14.20 6.98 -0.29
N LEU A 63 -13.29 7.06 -1.25
CA LEU A 63 -11.90 7.44 -1.00
C LEU A 63 -11.79 8.86 -0.44
N LYS A 64 -12.59 9.80 -0.94
CA LYS A 64 -12.64 11.18 -0.43
C LYS A 64 -13.08 11.27 1.03
N LEU A 65 -13.81 10.28 1.54
CA LEU A 65 -14.19 10.21 2.96
C LEU A 65 -13.01 9.78 3.84
N ILE A 66 -12.04 9.04 3.27
CA ILE A 66 -10.83 8.58 3.95
C ILE A 66 -9.75 9.66 3.86
N ASP A 67 -9.46 10.11 2.66
CA ASP A 67 -8.51 11.19 2.36
C ASP A 67 -8.94 11.93 1.10
N SER A 68 -9.25 13.21 1.23
CA SER A 68 -9.70 14.07 0.13
C SER A 68 -8.64 14.28 -0.96
N SER A 69 -7.38 13.97 -0.68
CA SER A 69 -6.28 14.05 -1.65
C SER A 69 -6.13 12.79 -2.51
N LEU A 70 -6.86 11.71 -2.19
CA LEU A 70 -6.92 10.48 -2.97
C LEU A 70 -8.06 10.51 -3.98
N ALA A 71 -7.82 9.98 -5.18
CA ALA A 71 -8.83 9.71 -6.20
C ALA A 71 -8.38 8.56 -7.11
N GLY A 72 -9.28 8.04 -7.94
CA GLY A 72 -9.02 6.88 -8.78
C GLY A 72 -9.31 5.58 -8.06
N PHE A 73 -8.43 4.60 -8.23
CA PHE A 73 -8.62 3.22 -7.74
C PHE A 73 -9.85 2.51 -8.33
N ASN A 74 -10.42 3.05 -9.39
CA ASN A 74 -11.50 2.39 -10.11
C ASN A 74 -10.93 1.23 -10.94
N ASN A 75 -11.69 0.14 -11.03
CA ASN A 75 -11.28 -1.10 -11.70
C ASN A 75 -9.95 -1.68 -11.15
N SER A 76 -9.66 -1.44 -9.89
CA SER A 76 -8.49 -1.99 -9.21
C SER A 76 -8.80 -3.36 -8.62
N HIS A 77 -7.76 -4.18 -8.54
CA HIS A 77 -7.81 -5.49 -7.88
C HIS A 77 -6.76 -5.56 -6.78
N LEU A 78 -7.17 -5.96 -5.60
CA LEU A 78 -6.33 -6.14 -4.43
C LEU A 78 -6.61 -7.52 -3.85
N GLU A 79 -5.60 -8.36 -3.75
CA GLU A 79 -5.70 -9.66 -3.09
C GLU A 79 -4.57 -9.85 -2.08
N GLY A 80 -4.82 -10.67 -1.08
CA GLY A 80 -3.78 -10.96 -0.12
C GLY A 80 -4.19 -12.01 0.91
N GLN A 81 -3.22 -12.32 1.74
CA GLN A 81 -3.38 -13.20 2.89
C GLN A 81 -2.66 -12.64 4.11
N LEU A 82 -3.20 -12.96 5.26
CA LEU A 82 -2.70 -12.51 6.54
C LEU A 82 -2.74 -13.66 7.54
N HIS A 83 -1.59 -13.91 8.20
CA HIS A 83 -1.42 -14.92 9.23
C HIS A 83 -0.89 -14.23 10.49
N LEU A 84 -1.75 -14.03 11.49
CA LEU A 84 -1.37 -13.29 12.70
C LEU A 84 -0.43 -14.09 13.62
N ASP A 85 -0.59 -15.39 13.69
CA ASP A 85 0.27 -16.28 14.49
C ASP A 85 1.73 -16.20 14.04
N ASN A 86 1.97 -16.20 12.73
CA ASN A 86 3.30 -16.10 12.12
C ASN A 86 3.72 -14.65 11.84
N HIS A 87 2.83 -13.67 12.12
CA HIS A 87 3.05 -12.27 11.81
C HIS A 87 3.42 -12.02 10.34
N THR A 88 2.75 -12.71 9.41
CA THR A 88 3.02 -12.56 7.99
C THR A 88 1.85 -11.93 7.25
N ILE A 89 2.18 -11.16 6.24
CA ILE A 89 1.25 -10.57 5.28
C ILE A 89 1.83 -10.68 3.89
N ASP A 90 1.00 -11.06 2.93
CA ASP A 90 1.30 -11.06 1.49
C ASP A 90 0.14 -10.37 0.78
N VAL A 91 0.44 -9.33 0.01
CA VAL A 91 -0.56 -8.52 -0.69
C VAL A 91 -0.07 -8.23 -2.09
N THR A 92 -0.95 -8.37 -3.06
CA THR A 92 -0.76 -7.87 -4.42
C THR A 92 -1.84 -6.87 -4.77
N ALA A 93 -1.49 -5.88 -5.57
CA ALA A 93 -2.45 -4.91 -6.09
C ALA A 93 -2.15 -4.58 -7.55
N ASP A 94 -3.22 -4.50 -8.33
CA ASP A 94 -3.24 -4.00 -9.70
C ASP A 94 -4.18 -2.80 -9.77
N ILE A 95 -3.62 -1.62 -10.00
CA ILE A 95 -4.34 -0.34 -9.94
C ILE A 95 -4.15 0.36 -11.27
N PRO A 96 -5.17 0.38 -12.16
CA PRO A 96 -5.04 1.00 -13.47
C PRO A 96 -4.66 2.48 -13.41
N GLN A 97 -5.23 3.21 -12.46
CA GLN A 97 -4.92 4.61 -12.23
C GLN A 97 -5.29 5.04 -10.81
N PHE A 98 -4.44 5.85 -10.20
CA PHE A 98 -4.82 6.62 -9.01
C PHE A 98 -4.15 8.00 -9.02
N LYS A 99 -4.71 8.89 -8.23
CA LYS A 99 -4.23 10.24 -8.02
C LYS A 99 -3.99 10.47 -6.53
N TYR A 100 -2.88 11.11 -6.21
CA TYR A 100 -2.59 11.61 -4.88
C TYR A 100 -2.15 13.07 -4.98
N LYS A 101 -2.96 13.97 -4.44
CA LYS A 101 -2.79 15.42 -4.62
C LYS A 101 -2.77 15.78 -6.13
N GLN A 102 -1.67 16.39 -6.61
CA GLN A 102 -1.49 16.72 -8.03
C GLN A 102 -0.84 15.59 -8.86
N TYR A 103 -0.37 14.53 -8.23
CA TYR A 103 0.34 13.45 -8.92
C TYR A 103 -0.63 12.39 -9.42
N ASN A 104 -0.54 12.04 -10.72
CA ASN A 104 -1.27 10.92 -11.29
C ASN A 104 -0.33 9.74 -11.54
N PHE A 105 -0.79 8.56 -11.22
CA PHE A 105 -0.06 7.30 -11.37
C PHE A 105 -0.86 6.36 -12.26
N ASP A 106 -0.23 5.85 -13.33
CA ASP A 106 -0.87 4.96 -14.29
C ASP A 106 -0.25 3.56 -14.24
N ASP A 107 -1.11 2.54 -14.35
CA ASP A 107 -0.74 1.10 -14.38
C ASP A 107 0.21 0.73 -13.24
N VAL A 108 -0.28 0.89 -12.02
CA VAL A 108 0.48 0.59 -10.81
C VAL A 108 0.27 -0.86 -10.41
N LYS A 109 1.37 -1.57 -10.22
CA LYS A 109 1.38 -2.92 -9.66
C LYS A 109 2.22 -2.95 -8.39
N LEU A 110 1.66 -3.52 -7.33
CA LEU A 110 2.30 -3.59 -6.02
C LEU A 110 2.37 -5.04 -5.56
N ILE A 111 3.46 -5.38 -4.89
CA ILE A 111 3.63 -6.62 -4.12
C ILE A 111 4.20 -6.22 -2.77
N ALA A 112 3.50 -6.57 -1.71
CA ALA A 112 3.95 -6.36 -0.34
C ALA A 112 4.08 -7.69 0.39
N LYS A 113 5.23 -7.93 0.99
CA LYS A 113 5.50 -9.12 1.81
C LYS A 113 6.04 -8.69 3.17
N GLY A 114 5.32 -9.05 4.21
CA GLY A 114 5.69 -8.74 5.57
C GLY A 114 5.96 -10.01 6.39
N THR A 115 6.91 -9.89 7.30
CA THR A 115 7.24 -10.88 8.32
C THR A 115 7.14 -10.22 9.70
N ALA A 116 7.48 -10.95 10.78
CA ALA A 116 7.55 -10.35 12.12
C ALA A 116 8.48 -9.12 12.19
N ASP A 117 9.54 -9.10 11.38
CA ASP A 117 10.64 -8.14 11.51
C ASP A 117 10.65 -7.07 10.43
N SER A 118 10.13 -7.37 9.25
CA SER A 118 10.27 -6.46 8.10
C SER A 118 9.12 -6.54 7.12
N LEU A 119 8.87 -5.42 6.44
CA LEU A 119 7.95 -5.32 5.31
C LEU A 119 8.74 -4.93 4.07
N VAL A 120 8.61 -5.73 3.02
CA VAL A 120 9.15 -5.42 1.69
C VAL A 120 7.99 -5.05 0.79
N LEU A 121 8.02 -3.85 0.22
CA LEU A 121 7.10 -3.40 -0.82
C LEU A 121 7.88 -3.24 -2.13
N LEU A 122 7.42 -3.91 -3.15
CA LEU A 122 7.90 -3.77 -4.52
C LEU A 122 6.76 -3.18 -5.36
N GLY A 123 7.08 -2.21 -6.18
CA GLY A 123 6.09 -1.63 -7.05
C GLY A 123 6.66 -1.16 -8.38
N ARG A 124 5.77 -1.06 -9.35
CA ARG A 124 6.04 -0.43 -10.63
C ARG A 124 4.87 0.44 -11.02
N THR A 125 5.15 1.50 -11.73
CA THR A 125 4.14 2.29 -12.44
C THR A 125 4.63 2.58 -13.84
N ARG A 126 3.72 2.58 -14.80
CA ARG A 126 4.06 2.87 -16.19
C ARG A 126 4.35 4.36 -16.41
N ASN A 127 3.69 5.21 -15.64
CA ASN A 127 3.84 6.66 -15.76
C ASN A 127 3.51 7.34 -14.44
N ILE A 128 4.26 8.39 -14.09
CA ILE A 128 3.93 9.33 -13.02
C ILE A 128 3.86 10.71 -13.63
N GLN A 129 2.65 11.27 -13.73
CA GLN A 129 2.46 12.63 -14.14
C GLN A 129 2.59 13.56 -12.93
N ILE A 130 3.60 14.43 -12.94
CA ILE A 130 3.87 15.40 -11.89
C ILE A 130 3.12 16.71 -12.14
N ASN A 131 3.08 17.14 -13.40
CA ASN A 131 2.34 18.29 -13.90
C ASN A 131 2.14 18.15 -15.42
N ASP A 132 1.57 19.16 -16.08
CA ASP A 132 1.25 19.12 -17.52
C ASP A 132 2.48 18.94 -18.43
N SER A 133 3.67 19.29 -17.95
CA SER A 133 4.92 19.27 -18.72
C SER A 133 5.89 18.18 -18.29
N LEU A 134 5.71 17.59 -17.11
CA LEU A 134 6.67 16.63 -16.54
C LEU A 134 6.02 15.29 -16.25
N ASN A 135 6.47 14.29 -16.98
CA ASN A 135 6.12 12.88 -16.78
C ASN A 135 7.38 12.06 -16.51
N ILE A 136 7.31 11.18 -15.53
CA ILE A 136 8.33 10.16 -15.26
C ILE A 136 7.82 8.85 -15.84
N PRO A 137 8.43 8.33 -16.93
CA PRO A 137 8.03 7.06 -17.51
C PRO A 137 8.62 5.92 -16.70
N LEU A 138 7.88 4.85 -16.56
CA LEU A 138 8.30 3.59 -15.93
C LEU A 138 9.14 3.79 -14.67
N ALA A 139 8.50 3.93 -13.53
CA ALA A 139 9.19 3.92 -12.26
C ALA A 139 9.04 2.56 -11.57
N LEU A 140 10.16 2.05 -11.08
CA LEU A 140 10.25 0.89 -10.21
C LEU A 140 10.60 1.40 -8.81
N PHE A 141 9.92 0.93 -7.80
CA PHE A 141 10.24 1.29 -6.42
C PHE A 141 10.29 0.07 -5.52
N LYS A 142 11.20 0.14 -4.56
CA LYS A 142 11.37 -0.85 -3.51
C LYS A 142 11.45 -0.13 -2.18
N VAL A 143 10.64 -0.58 -1.22
CA VAL A 143 10.69 -0.13 0.16
C VAL A 143 10.98 -1.32 1.04
N ASN A 144 11.95 -1.18 1.95
CA ASN A 144 12.18 -2.14 3.02
C ASN A 144 11.98 -1.39 4.34
N ALA A 145 10.89 -1.73 5.04
CA ALA A 145 10.53 -1.12 6.32
C ALA A 145 10.84 -2.06 7.48
N HIS A 146 11.39 -1.50 8.55
CA HIS A 146 11.71 -2.18 9.79
C HIS A 146 11.81 -1.14 10.91
N ASN A 147 11.01 -1.25 11.94
CA ASN A 147 11.09 -0.45 13.17
C ASN A 147 11.35 1.04 12.90
N ASP A 148 10.35 1.74 12.36
CA ASP A 148 10.37 3.17 12.01
C ASP A 148 11.40 3.59 10.96
N SER A 149 12.09 2.65 10.36
CA SER A 149 13.10 2.92 9.33
C SER A 149 12.68 2.29 8.00
N SER A 150 12.71 3.05 6.92
CA SER A 150 12.41 2.56 5.57
C SER A 150 13.53 2.93 4.61
N ARG A 151 14.14 1.91 4.00
CA ARG A 151 15.02 2.12 2.86
C ARG A 151 14.21 2.12 1.59
N VAL A 152 14.24 3.24 0.89
CA VAL A 152 13.50 3.47 -0.35
C VAL A 152 14.48 3.53 -1.51
N SER A 153 14.22 2.75 -2.56
CA SER A 153 14.93 2.83 -3.82
C SER A 153 13.92 3.05 -4.94
N ILE A 154 14.15 4.06 -5.77
CA ILE A 154 13.31 4.38 -6.92
C ILE A 154 14.20 4.44 -8.16
N ILE A 155 13.85 3.68 -9.18
CA ILE A 155 14.53 3.68 -10.47
C ILE A 155 13.51 4.12 -11.51
N SER A 156 13.76 5.23 -12.19
CA SER A 156 12.95 5.64 -13.34
C SER A 156 13.54 5.13 -14.64
N GLY A 157 12.69 4.72 -15.57
CA GLY A 157 13.08 4.40 -16.93
C GLY A 157 13.47 5.66 -17.71
N ALA A 158 14.30 5.48 -18.74
CA ALA A 158 14.63 6.53 -19.69
C ALA A 158 13.56 6.58 -20.80
N ASN A 159 13.24 7.80 -21.25
CA ASN A 159 12.58 8.05 -22.53
C ASN A 159 13.37 9.10 -23.30
N GLN A 160 12.81 9.60 -24.41
CA GLN A 160 13.48 10.62 -25.25
C GLN A 160 13.84 11.93 -24.50
N ASN A 161 13.18 12.21 -23.39
CA ASN A 161 13.30 13.47 -22.65
C ASN A 161 13.81 13.31 -21.21
N VAL A 162 13.88 12.09 -20.69
CA VAL A 162 14.28 11.80 -19.31
C VAL A 162 15.34 10.71 -19.29
N GLU A 163 16.51 11.00 -18.73
CA GLU A 163 17.54 10.00 -18.50
C GLU A 163 17.13 9.05 -17.36
N LYS A 164 17.70 7.85 -17.38
CA LYS A 164 17.50 6.90 -16.28
C LYS A 164 18.01 7.50 -14.98
N ALA A 165 17.13 7.60 -13.98
CA ALA A 165 17.47 8.08 -12.65
C ALA A 165 17.37 6.96 -11.61
N ASN A 166 18.24 7.03 -10.62
CA ASN A 166 18.21 6.14 -9.44
C ASN A 166 18.28 7.01 -8.19
N LEU A 167 17.25 6.92 -7.37
CA LEU A 167 17.15 7.60 -6.09
C LEU A 167 17.15 6.57 -4.98
N ASN A 168 18.02 6.75 -3.97
CA ASN A 168 18.00 5.97 -2.75
C ASN A 168 17.84 6.92 -1.57
N ALA A 169 16.96 6.57 -0.63
CA ALA A 169 16.71 7.35 0.56
C ALA A 169 16.50 6.44 1.77
N LEU A 170 16.89 6.96 2.93
CA LEU A 170 16.51 6.43 4.23
C LEU A 170 15.43 7.33 4.81
N VAL A 171 14.28 6.76 5.10
CA VAL A 171 13.14 7.44 5.73
C VAL A 171 13.04 6.95 7.16
N LEU A 172 13.16 7.86 8.11
CA LEU A 172 12.98 7.62 9.54
C LEU A 172 11.66 8.23 9.98
N THR A 173 10.82 7.45 10.62
CA THR A 173 9.50 7.86 11.08
C THR A 173 9.54 8.10 12.59
N TYR A 174 8.95 9.18 13.04
CA TYR A 174 8.83 9.59 14.44
C TYR A 174 7.37 9.92 14.75
N ASN A 175 7.02 10.06 16.02
CA ASN A 175 5.66 10.43 16.44
C ASN A 175 5.19 11.79 15.90
N ASP A 176 6.13 12.71 15.66
CA ASP A 176 5.88 14.09 15.25
C ASP A 176 6.29 14.40 13.80
N GLY A 177 6.77 13.41 13.07
CA GLY A 177 7.17 13.64 11.69
C GLY A 177 8.03 12.57 11.06
N VAL A 178 8.61 12.94 9.92
CA VAL A 178 9.44 12.05 9.09
C VAL A 178 10.72 12.78 8.72
N LYS A 179 11.87 12.12 8.88
CA LYS A 179 13.17 12.58 8.39
C LYS A 179 13.57 11.78 7.15
N ILE A 180 14.03 12.44 6.10
CA ILE A 180 14.50 11.79 4.87
C ILE A 180 15.96 12.13 4.68
N GLU A 181 16.77 11.11 4.45
CA GLU A 181 18.21 11.19 4.15
C GLU A 181 18.46 10.57 2.76
N PHE A 182 19.19 11.27 1.89
CA PHE A 182 19.54 10.85 0.53
C PHE A 182 21.00 10.44 0.43
#